data_92b4568e73523c24f26e019ecad69328
#
_entry.id   92b4568e73523c24f26e019ecad69328
#
_cell.length_a   1.000
_cell.length_b   1.000
_cell.length_c   1.000
_cell.angle_alpha   90.00
_cell.angle_beta   90.00
_cell.angle_gamma   90.00
#
_symmetry.space_group_name_H-M   'P 1'
#
loop_
_entity.id
_entity.type
_entity.pdbx_description
1 polymer ?
#
loop_
_entity_poly.entity_id
_entity_poly.type
_entity_poly.pdbx_seq_one_letter_code
_entity_poly.pdbx_strand_id
1 'polypeptide(L)'
;EKVSAFINDATNLYIYSAFIKLETLKLLLDKSNEIQAVFVRWQARDLITGSSDLEIYPYLFKKGISLYRNERLHIKAYINDFKSCLFTTANISSRGLNEPSRMDYNYEIGGIINRLSIQDRLYFQIIESESLLITDSVFNQFTSQLPLLKNKFPSDMEFQIDIESPDANFLISSLPMSYNVNT
;
A
#
# COMPACT_ATOMS: atom_id res chain seq x y z
N GLU A 1 5.24 -1.67 17.84
CA GLU A 1 6.33 -0.84 18.42
C GLU A 1 7.37 -0.40 17.37
N LYS A 2 8.02 -1.35 16.64
CA LYS A 2 9.08 -1.00 15.68
C LYS A 2 8.58 -0.19 14.48
N VAL A 3 7.40 -0.51 13.94
CA VAL A 3 6.80 0.25 12.83
C VAL A 3 6.49 1.67 13.27
N SER A 4 5.85 1.85 14.42
CA SER A 4 5.54 3.19 14.95
C SER A 4 6.81 4.00 15.25
N ALA A 5 7.86 3.38 15.78
CA ALA A 5 9.14 4.06 16.01
C ALA A 5 9.78 4.52 14.70
N PHE A 6 9.83 3.65 13.69
CA PHE A 6 10.38 4.01 12.37
C PHE A 6 9.61 5.16 11.71
N ILE A 7 8.27 5.14 11.82
CA ILE A 7 7.39 6.18 11.27
C ILE A 7 7.62 7.52 11.98
N ASN A 8 7.75 7.51 13.31
CA ASN A 8 7.95 8.73 14.09
C ASN A 8 9.28 9.42 13.78
N ASP A 9 10.31 8.65 13.45
CA ASP A 9 11.64 9.16 13.12
C ASP A 9 11.79 9.53 11.63
N ALA A 10 10.77 9.26 10.81
CA ALA A 10 10.82 9.53 9.38
C ALA A 10 10.64 11.01 9.06
N THR A 11 11.44 11.51 8.11
CA THR A 11 11.38 12.89 7.62
C THR A 11 10.71 13.01 6.25
N ASN A 12 10.53 11.91 5.52
CA ASN A 12 9.95 11.88 4.18
C ASN A 12 9.45 10.46 3.88
N LEU A 13 8.26 10.14 4.40
CA LEU A 13 7.77 8.76 4.46
C LEU A 13 6.93 8.39 3.25
N TYR A 14 7.25 7.26 2.64
CA TYR A 14 6.45 6.55 1.65
C TYR A 14 5.99 5.21 2.22
N ILE A 15 4.70 4.92 2.14
CA ILE A 15 4.09 3.72 2.71
C ILE A 15 3.60 2.82 1.59
N TYR A 16 4.02 1.57 1.59
CA TYR A 16 3.57 0.53 0.66
C TYR A 16 2.90 -0.58 1.44
N SER A 17 1.63 -0.87 1.16
CA SER A 17 0.92 -2.00 1.76
C SER A 17 -0.18 -2.50 0.84
N ALA A 18 -0.19 -3.80 0.56
CA ALA A 18 -1.21 -4.38 -0.31
C ALA A 18 -2.63 -4.16 0.26
N PHE A 19 -2.79 -4.33 1.56
CA PHE A 19 -4.06 -4.12 2.26
C PHE A 19 -3.92 -3.08 3.35
N ILE A 20 -4.90 -2.18 3.41
CA ILE A 20 -4.90 -1.10 4.39
C ILE A 20 -6.32 -0.96 4.98
N LYS A 21 -6.41 -1.02 6.29
CA LYS A 21 -7.61 -0.69 7.07
C LYS A 21 -7.51 0.73 7.59
N LEU A 22 -8.57 1.51 7.40
CA LEU A 22 -8.58 2.93 7.72
C LEU A 22 -8.27 3.21 9.19
N GLU A 23 -8.89 2.48 10.11
CA GLU A 23 -8.68 2.74 11.54
C GLU A 23 -7.22 2.47 11.96
N THR A 24 -6.62 1.40 11.44
CA THR A 24 -5.21 1.11 11.70
C THR A 24 -4.28 2.15 11.06
N LEU A 25 -4.62 2.61 9.84
CA LEU A 25 -3.87 3.68 9.20
C LEU A 25 -3.93 4.97 10.02
N LYS A 26 -5.09 5.36 10.53
CA LYS A 26 -5.24 6.55 11.40
C LYS A 26 -4.31 6.48 12.60
N LEU A 27 -4.29 5.35 13.32
CA LEU A 27 -3.41 5.14 14.48
C LEU A 27 -1.92 5.27 14.15
N LEU A 28 -1.52 4.86 12.93
CA LEU A 28 -0.15 5.03 12.46
C LEU A 28 0.17 6.48 12.13
N LEU A 29 -0.76 7.18 11.48
CA LEU A 29 -0.54 8.52 10.95
C LEU A 29 -0.74 9.65 11.98
N ASP A 30 -1.43 9.40 13.09
CA ASP A 30 -1.63 10.39 14.14
C ASP A 30 -0.31 10.87 14.79
N LYS A 31 0.76 10.12 14.57
CA LYS A 31 2.09 10.37 15.15
C LYS A 31 3.13 10.88 14.16
N SER A 32 2.79 11.01 12.87
CA SER A 32 3.73 11.40 11.82
C SER A 32 3.15 12.51 10.95
N ASN A 33 3.94 13.55 10.70
CA ASN A 33 3.56 14.70 9.86
C ASN A 33 4.23 14.70 8.48
N GLU A 34 5.09 13.74 8.18
CA GLU A 34 6.01 13.79 7.03
C GLU A 34 5.72 12.72 5.98
N ILE A 35 4.42 12.40 5.78
CA ILE A 35 4.02 11.36 4.82
C ILE A 35 3.80 11.97 3.45
N GLN A 36 4.52 11.48 2.44
CA GLN A 36 4.44 11.95 1.07
C GLN A 36 3.39 11.19 0.27
N ALA A 37 3.40 9.86 0.38
CA ALA A 37 2.52 9.02 -0.40
C ALA A 37 2.23 7.69 0.29
N VAL A 38 1.05 7.15 -0.03
CA VAL A 38 0.62 5.80 0.34
C VAL A 38 0.33 5.04 -0.95
N PHE A 39 0.87 3.82 -1.04
CA PHE A 39 0.66 2.90 -2.16
C PHE A 39 -0.15 1.70 -1.69
N VAL A 40 -1.22 1.37 -2.40
CA VAL A 40 -2.14 0.29 -2.06
C VAL A 40 -2.48 -0.54 -3.29
N ARG A 41 -2.85 -1.81 -3.11
CA ARG A 41 -3.23 -2.66 -4.23
C ARG A 41 -4.59 -2.29 -4.82
N TRP A 42 -5.60 -2.16 -4.00
CA TRP A 42 -6.97 -1.79 -4.37
C TRP A 42 -7.50 -2.52 -5.62
N GLN A 43 -7.39 -3.83 -5.63
CA GLN A 43 -8.20 -4.64 -6.54
C GLN A 43 -9.67 -4.59 -6.08
N ALA A 44 -10.62 -4.73 -7.00
CA ALA A 44 -12.03 -4.74 -6.66
C ALA A 44 -12.38 -5.75 -5.57
N ARG A 45 -11.78 -6.94 -5.63
CA ARG A 45 -11.91 -7.98 -4.61
C ARG A 45 -11.49 -7.49 -3.22
N ASP A 46 -10.39 -6.77 -3.11
CA ASP A 46 -9.87 -6.29 -1.83
C ASP A 46 -10.85 -5.36 -1.11
N LEU A 47 -11.55 -4.54 -1.91
CA LEU A 47 -12.55 -3.59 -1.42
C LEU A 47 -13.89 -4.28 -1.12
N ILE A 48 -14.33 -5.21 -1.98
CA ILE A 48 -15.58 -5.96 -1.79
C ILE A 48 -15.50 -6.87 -0.57
N THR A 49 -14.37 -7.54 -0.36
CA THR A 49 -14.15 -8.44 0.79
C THR A 49 -13.79 -7.69 2.08
N GLY A 50 -13.58 -6.37 1.99
CA GLY A 50 -13.17 -5.56 3.13
C GLY A 50 -11.73 -5.78 3.58
N SER A 51 -10.86 -6.33 2.72
CA SER A 51 -9.42 -6.44 2.99
C SER A 51 -8.74 -5.06 2.99
N SER A 52 -9.28 -4.13 2.19
CA SER A 52 -8.92 -2.70 2.21
C SER A 52 -10.17 -1.85 2.29
N ASP A 53 -10.05 -0.65 2.83
CA ASP A 53 -11.14 0.30 2.97
C ASP A 53 -11.07 1.38 1.87
N LEU A 54 -12.21 1.69 1.26
CA LEU A 54 -12.31 2.73 0.23
C LEU A 54 -12.13 4.13 0.83
N GLU A 55 -12.53 4.31 2.08
CA GLU A 55 -12.48 5.55 2.83
C GLU A 55 -11.07 6.05 3.13
N ILE A 56 -10.06 5.26 2.82
CA ILE A 56 -8.64 5.67 2.89
C ILE A 56 -8.40 6.90 2.02
N TYR A 57 -8.98 6.96 0.81
CA TYR A 57 -8.77 8.08 -0.09
C TYR A 57 -9.24 9.41 0.50
N PRO A 58 -10.52 9.60 0.88
CA PRO A 58 -10.95 10.88 1.41
C PRO A 58 -10.24 11.26 2.72
N TYR A 59 -9.78 10.29 3.51
CA TYR A 59 -9.00 10.55 4.71
C TYR A 59 -7.60 11.11 4.38
N LEU A 60 -6.86 10.47 3.46
CA LEU A 60 -5.54 10.91 3.03
C LEU A 60 -5.60 12.23 2.26
N PHE A 61 -6.60 12.40 1.40
CA PHE A 61 -6.83 13.64 0.64
C PHE A 61 -6.98 14.86 1.56
N LYS A 62 -7.74 14.74 2.65
CA LYS A 62 -7.89 15.80 3.66
C LYS A 62 -6.59 16.15 4.38
N LYS A 63 -5.63 15.23 4.41
CA LYS A 63 -4.29 15.45 4.99
C LYS A 63 -3.25 15.91 3.95
N GLY A 64 -3.63 16.07 2.69
CA GLY A 64 -2.70 16.41 1.61
C GLY A 64 -1.74 15.29 1.22
N ILE A 65 -2.07 14.03 1.57
CA ILE A 65 -1.24 12.86 1.30
C ILE A 65 -1.74 12.18 0.02
N SER A 66 -0.85 11.93 -0.93
CA SER A 66 -1.16 11.25 -2.17
C SER A 66 -1.42 9.76 -1.96
N LEU A 67 -2.49 9.23 -2.58
CA LEU A 67 -2.78 7.79 -2.61
C LEU A 67 -2.55 7.27 -4.04
N TYR A 68 -1.75 6.23 -4.15
CA TYR A 68 -1.48 5.54 -5.40
C TYR A 68 -1.98 4.11 -5.37
N ARG A 69 -2.52 3.65 -6.48
CA ARG A 69 -2.95 2.27 -6.69
C ARG A 69 -1.98 1.53 -7.60
N ASN A 70 -1.60 0.32 -7.20
CA ASN A 70 -0.87 -0.61 -8.05
C ASN A 70 -1.40 -2.03 -7.84
N GLU A 71 -2.08 -2.59 -8.84
CA GLU A 71 -2.74 -3.92 -8.73
C GLU A 71 -1.78 -5.07 -8.45
N ARG A 72 -0.51 -4.89 -8.79
CA ARG A 72 0.55 -5.89 -8.57
C ARG A 72 1.19 -5.76 -7.18
N LEU A 73 0.84 -4.72 -6.42
CA LEU A 73 1.46 -4.45 -5.13
C LEU A 73 1.18 -5.57 -4.12
N HIS A 74 2.23 -6.19 -3.61
CA HIS A 74 2.12 -7.16 -2.51
C HIS A 74 3.15 -6.93 -1.39
N ILE A 75 4.04 -5.96 -1.55
CA ILE A 75 5.02 -5.57 -0.53
C ILE A 75 4.34 -4.82 0.62
N LYS A 76 4.98 -4.85 1.79
CA LYS A 76 4.65 -4.04 2.96
C LYS A 76 5.97 -3.41 3.42
N ALA A 77 6.12 -2.13 3.09
CA ALA A 77 7.35 -1.40 3.31
C ALA A 77 7.07 0.06 3.70
N TYR A 78 7.93 0.59 4.52
CA TYR A 78 7.93 1.97 4.94
C TYR A 78 9.30 2.54 4.56
N ILE A 79 9.33 3.50 3.65
CA ILE A 79 10.56 4.07 3.09
C ILE A 79 10.74 5.47 3.65
N ASN A 80 11.86 5.73 4.29
CA ASN A 80 12.23 7.07 4.73
C ASN A 80 13.23 7.69 3.78
N ASP A 81 12.80 8.71 3.04
CA ASP A 81 13.61 9.55 2.16
C ASP A 81 14.44 8.74 1.12
N PHE A 82 13.94 7.58 0.71
CA PHE A 82 14.68 6.63 -0.13
C PHE A 82 16.10 6.29 0.38
N LYS A 83 16.33 6.48 1.67
CA LYS A 83 17.60 6.17 2.35
C LYS A 83 17.51 4.88 3.13
N SER A 84 16.42 4.68 3.88
CA SER A 84 16.21 3.50 4.71
C SER A 84 14.80 2.93 4.50
N CYS A 85 14.64 1.66 4.83
CA CYS A 85 13.40 0.92 4.67
C CYS A 85 13.14 0.05 5.89
N LEU A 86 11.95 0.13 6.45
CA LEU A 86 11.39 -0.94 7.26
C LEU A 86 10.50 -1.79 6.35
N PHE A 87 10.76 -3.08 6.28
CA PHE A 87 9.90 -4.05 5.58
C PHE A 87 9.31 -5.04 6.56
N THR A 88 8.12 -5.56 6.23
CA THR A 88 7.41 -6.52 7.08
C THR A 88 6.49 -7.40 6.24
N THR A 89 6.04 -8.51 6.81
CA THR A 89 4.95 -9.31 6.24
C THR A 89 3.57 -8.75 6.61
N ALA A 90 3.51 -7.87 7.62
CA ALA A 90 2.29 -7.27 8.16
C ALA A 90 1.66 -6.25 7.21
N ASN A 91 0.41 -6.46 6.81
CA ASN A 91 -0.42 -5.41 6.23
C ASN A 91 -0.83 -4.37 7.28
N ILE A 92 -1.27 -3.19 6.85
CA ILE A 92 -1.81 -2.16 7.75
C ILE A 92 -3.22 -2.56 8.17
N SER A 93 -3.29 -3.47 9.14
CA SER A 93 -4.52 -3.97 9.75
C SER A 93 -4.29 -4.26 11.23
N SER A 94 -5.35 -4.29 12.01
CA SER A 94 -5.28 -4.56 13.45
C SER A 94 -4.61 -5.90 13.77
N ARG A 95 -4.85 -6.93 12.95
CA ARG A 95 -4.20 -8.23 13.10
C ARG A 95 -2.72 -8.21 12.70
N GLY A 96 -2.38 -7.49 11.61
CA GLY A 96 -1.02 -7.43 11.10
C GLY A 96 -0.09 -6.61 12.01
N LEU A 97 -0.56 -5.48 12.53
CA LEU A 97 0.24 -4.59 13.38
C LEU A 97 0.11 -4.90 14.87
N ASN A 98 -0.56 -5.98 15.22
CA ASN A 98 -0.71 -6.44 16.60
C ASN A 98 -1.21 -5.32 17.54
N GLU A 99 -2.42 -4.82 17.26
CA GLU A 99 -3.05 -3.83 18.14
C GLU A 99 -3.24 -4.41 19.55
N PRO A 100 -2.88 -3.67 20.62
CA PRO A 100 -2.88 -4.20 21.99
C PRO A 100 -4.25 -4.70 22.48
N SER A 101 -5.34 -4.24 21.87
CA SER A 101 -6.71 -4.66 22.19
C SER A 101 -7.11 -6.02 21.60
N ARG A 102 -6.27 -6.62 20.73
CA ARG A 102 -6.60 -7.86 20.04
C ARG A 102 -5.80 -9.05 20.57
N MET A 103 -6.50 -10.17 20.72
CA MET A 103 -5.90 -11.48 21.08
C MET A 103 -5.64 -12.34 19.84
N ASP A 104 -6.23 -12.01 18.67
CA ASP A 104 -6.19 -12.76 17.40
C ASP A 104 -5.26 -12.11 16.37
N TYR A 105 -4.05 -11.78 16.77
CA TYR A 105 -3.03 -11.21 15.87
C TYR A 105 -2.32 -12.27 15.02
N ASN A 106 -1.78 -11.83 13.89
CA ASN A 106 -0.95 -12.66 13.04
C ASN A 106 0.48 -12.75 13.58
N TYR A 107 1.16 -13.86 13.28
CA TYR A 107 2.61 -13.92 13.40
C TYR A 107 3.24 -13.26 12.18
N GLU A 108 3.95 -12.16 12.39
CA GLU A 108 4.54 -11.35 11.35
C GLU A 108 6.05 -11.18 11.59
N ILE A 109 6.81 -11.05 10.50
CA ILE A 109 8.25 -10.83 10.55
C ILE A 109 8.59 -9.58 9.74
N GLY A 110 9.67 -8.90 10.11
CA GLY A 110 10.16 -7.74 9.38
C GLY A 110 11.58 -7.37 9.80
N GLY A 111 12.14 -6.41 9.11
CA GLY A 111 13.47 -5.91 9.39
C GLY A 111 13.64 -4.47 8.94
N ILE A 112 14.79 -3.89 9.27
CA ILE A 112 15.17 -2.54 8.86
C ILE A 112 16.44 -2.63 8.01
N ILE A 113 16.37 -2.01 6.82
CA ILE A 113 17.53 -1.75 5.97
C ILE A 113 17.91 -0.29 6.20
N ASN A 114 19.02 -0.05 6.87
CA ASN A 114 19.46 1.29 7.23
C ASN A 114 19.98 2.11 6.04
N ARG A 115 20.35 1.44 4.95
CA ARG A 115 20.83 2.10 3.73
C ARG A 115 20.39 1.34 2.50
N LEU A 116 19.45 1.92 1.76
CA LEU A 116 18.99 1.39 0.47
C LEU A 116 20.09 1.53 -0.58
N SER A 117 20.32 0.45 -1.34
CA SER A 117 21.19 0.48 -2.51
C SER A 117 20.58 1.32 -3.65
N ILE A 118 21.35 1.57 -4.70
CA ILE A 118 20.84 2.21 -5.92
C ILE A 118 19.74 1.35 -6.54
N GLN A 119 19.94 0.04 -6.58
CA GLN A 119 18.99 -0.93 -7.14
C GLN A 119 17.67 -0.93 -6.37
N ASP A 120 17.71 -0.90 -5.03
CA ASP A 120 16.51 -0.82 -4.20
C ASP A 120 15.71 0.46 -4.50
N ARG A 121 16.41 1.59 -4.61
CA ARG A 121 15.77 2.88 -4.93
C ARG A 121 15.13 2.87 -6.32
N LEU A 122 15.83 2.33 -7.32
CA LEU A 122 15.28 2.17 -8.67
C LEU A 122 14.05 1.26 -8.67
N TYR A 123 14.05 0.19 -7.88
CA TYR A 123 12.90 -0.70 -7.74
C TYR A 123 11.65 0.05 -7.22
N PHE A 124 11.79 0.86 -6.18
CA PHE A 124 10.67 1.66 -5.67
C PHE A 124 10.24 2.75 -6.64
N GLN A 125 11.15 3.37 -7.38
CA GLN A 125 10.82 4.33 -8.44
C GLN A 125 10.03 3.68 -9.59
N ILE A 126 10.36 2.43 -9.95
CA ILE A 126 9.57 1.67 -10.93
C ILE A 126 8.15 1.45 -10.41
N ILE A 127 7.98 1.00 -9.15
CA ILE A 127 6.65 0.81 -8.56
C ILE A 127 5.88 2.13 -8.60
N GLU A 128 6.51 3.23 -8.24
CA GLU A 128 5.89 4.55 -8.26
C GLU A 128 5.44 4.95 -9.67
N SER A 129 6.31 4.78 -10.68
CA SER A 129 6.01 5.11 -12.09
C SER A 129 4.90 4.25 -12.71
N GLU A 130 4.74 3.01 -12.24
CA GLU A 130 3.70 2.08 -12.66
C GLU A 130 2.40 2.22 -11.86
N SER A 131 2.35 3.12 -10.89
CA SER A 131 1.21 3.29 -9.99
C SER A 131 0.28 4.40 -10.48
N LEU A 132 -1.02 4.17 -10.38
CA LEU A 132 -2.05 5.15 -10.72
C LEU A 132 -2.33 6.06 -9.52
N LEU A 133 -2.16 7.37 -9.69
CA LEU A 133 -2.63 8.33 -8.69
C LEU A 133 -4.16 8.27 -8.58
N ILE A 134 -4.65 8.08 -7.38
CA ILE A 134 -6.08 8.15 -7.10
C ILE A 134 -6.49 9.62 -7.00
N THR A 135 -7.32 10.04 -7.93
CA THR A 135 -7.97 11.35 -7.98
C THR A 135 -9.44 11.22 -7.60
N ASP A 136 -10.14 12.34 -7.41
CA ASP A 136 -11.60 12.33 -7.18
C ASP A 136 -12.34 11.58 -8.30
N SER A 137 -11.91 11.74 -9.56
CA SER A 137 -12.50 11.03 -10.70
C SER A 137 -12.34 9.51 -10.57
N VAL A 138 -11.13 9.04 -10.27
CA VAL A 138 -10.85 7.60 -10.08
C VAL A 138 -11.61 7.07 -8.87
N PHE A 139 -11.61 7.78 -7.75
CA PHE A 139 -12.35 7.42 -6.55
C PHE A 139 -13.86 7.27 -6.82
N ASN A 140 -14.46 8.21 -7.57
CA ASN A 140 -15.87 8.15 -7.94
C ASN A 140 -16.17 6.94 -8.84
N GLN A 141 -15.26 6.53 -9.72
CA GLN A 141 -15.39 5.31 -10.51
C GLN A 141 -15.44 4.07 -9.60
N PHE A 142 -14.55 3.96 -8.62
CA PHE A 142 -14.61 2.87 -7.63
C PHE A 142 -15.94 2.88 -6.86
N THR A 143 -16.34 4.03 -6.34
CA THR A 143 -17.57 4.18 -5.55
C THR A 143 -18.82 3.76 -6.34
N SER A 144 -18.88 4.08 -7.63
CA SER A 144 -20.02 3.72 -8.49
C SER A 144 -20.03 2.26 -8.94
N GLN A 145 -18.85 1.67 -9.20
CA GLN A 145 -18.74 0.32 -9.76
C GLN A 145 -18.76 -0.79 -8.70
N LEU A 146 -18.16 -0.56 -7.52
CA LEU A 146 -18.09 -1.59 -6.48
C LEU A 146 -19.45 -2.19 -6.06
N PRO A 147 -20.53 -1.40 -5.85
CA PRO A 147 -21.85 -1.96 -5.53
C PRO A 147 -22.39 -2.87 -6.64
N LEU A 148 -22.15 -2.50 -7.90
CA LEU A 148 -22.59 -3.29 -9.06
C LEU A 148 -21.85 -4.62 -9.14
N LEU A 149 -20.55 -4.62 -8.87
CA LEU A 149 -19.73 -5.83 -8.83
C LEU A 149 -20.13 -6.73 -7.67
N LYS A 150 -20.31 -6.18 -6.47
CA LYS A 150 -20.74 -6.95 -5.29
C LYS A 150 -22.06 -7.69 -5.50
N ASN A 151 -22.98 -7.12 -6.26
CA ASN A 151 -24.29 -7.72 -6.53
C ASN A 151 -24.26 -8.78 -7.66
N LYS A 152 -23.25 -8.76 -8.52
CA LYS A 152 -23.18 -9.63 -9.70
C LYS A 152 -22.42 -10.91 -9.47
N PHE A 153 -21.54 -10.98 -8.48
CA PHE A 153 -20.54 -12.04 -8.38
C PHE A 153 -20.48 -12.67 -7.00
N PRO A 154 -20.46 -14.02 -6.91
CA PRO A 154 -20.15 -14.73 -5.67
C PRO A 154 -18.73 -14.41 -5.21
N SER A 155 -18.46 -14.58 -3.92
CA SER A 155 -17.20 -14.24 -3.22
C SER A 155 -15.92 -14.84 -3.81
N ASP A 156 -16.03 -15.79 -4.74
CA ASP A 156 -14.92 -16.63 -5.21
C ASP A 156 -14.37 -16.24 -6.59
N MET A 157 -14.95 -15.20 -7.24
CA MET A 157 -14.48 -14.74 -8.56
C MET A 157 -13.47 -13.61 -8.46
N GLU A 158 -12.51 -13.59 -9.39
CA GLU A 158 -11.63 -12.44 -9.58
C GLU A 158 -12.40 -11.31 -10.28
N PHE A 159 -12.32 -10.10 -9.71
CA PHE A 159 -12.97 -8.91 -10.25
C PHE A 159 -11.92 -7.93 -10.75
N GLN A 160 -12.16 -7.38 -11.93
CA GLN A 160 -11.41 -6.24 -12.44
C GLN A 160 -12.33 -5.02 -12.47
N ILE A 161 -11.81 -3.89 -12.04
CA ILE A 161 -12.42 -2.59 -12.28
C ILE A 161 -11.73 -2.02 -13.51
N ASP A 162 -12.49 -1.82 -14.57
CA ASP A 162 -12.00 -1.12 -15.76
C ASP A 162 -11.84 0.37 -15.39
N ILE A 163 -10.62 0.75 -15.11
CA ILE A 163 -10.23 2.14 -14.96
C ILE A 163 -9.61 2.54 -16.28
N GLU A 164 -10.24 3.47 -16.98
CA GLU A 164 -9.62 4.12 -18.11
C GLU A 164 -8.35 4.84 -17.63
N SER A 165 -7.21 4.20 -17.85
CA SER A 165 -5.92 4.83 -17.64
C SER A 165 -5.62 5.73 -18.82
N PRO A 166 -5.26 6.99 -18.64
CA PRO A 166 -4.66 7.74 -19.74
C PRO A 166 -3.35 7.06 -20.12
N ASP A 167 -3.32 6.45 -21.31
CA ASP A 167 -2.17 5.88 -22.02
C ASP A 167 -0.93 5.53 -21.18
N ALA A 168 -0.96 4.37 -20.56
CA ALA A 168 0.25 3.75 -20.04
C ALA A 168 0.58 2.49 -20.86
N ASN A 169 1.14 2.68 -22.01
CA ASN A 169 1.80 1.63 -22.77
C ASN A 169 3.17 1.32 -22.16
N PHE A 170 3.21 0.49 -21.11
CA PHE A 170 4.44 -0.19 -20.72
C PHE A 170 4.14 -1.57 -20.13
N LEU A 171 4.30 -2.59 -20.95
CA LEU A 171 4.47 -3.97 -20.53
C LEU A 171 5.94 -4.18 -20.17
N ILE A 172 6.26 -4.16 -18.87
CA ILE A 172 7.51 -4.74 -18.40
C ILE A 172 7.16 -6.09 -17.75
N SER A 173 7.44 -7.16 -18.50
CA SER A 173 7.40 -8.52 -17.96
C SER A 173 8.46 -8.66 -16.86
N SER A 174 8.02 -9.11 -15.69
CA SER A 174 8.78 -9.70 -14.57
C SER A 174 10.31 -9.64 -14.66
N LEU A 175 10.92 -8.76 -13.88
CA LEU A 175 12.35 -8.90 -13.55
C LEU A 175 12.53 -10.11 -12.63
N PRO A 176 13.33 -11.12 -13.00
CA PRO A 176 13.67 -12.19 -12.09
C PRO A 176 14.54 -11.61 -10.98
N MET A 177 14.08 -11.72 -9.74
CA MET A 177 14.92 -11.46 -8.57
C MET A 177 15.92 -12.61 -8.42
N SER A 178 17.03 -12.53 -9.10
CA SER A 178 18.19 -13.37 -8.80
C SER A 178 19.15 -12.58 -7.92
N TYR A 179 19.04 -12.74 -6.62
CA TYR A 179 20.11 -12.36 -5.72
C TYR A 179 21.20 -13.41 -5.83
N ASN A 180 22.29 -13.09 -6.54
CA ASN A 180 23.56 -13.78 -6.33
C ASN A 180 24.16 -13.24 -5.05
N VAL A 181 23.99 -13.98 -3.95
CA VAL A 181 24.80 -13.80 -2.75
C VAL A 181 26.13 -14.54 -3.03
N ASN A 182 27.08 -13.85 -3.61
CA ASN A 182 28.46 -14.31 -3.62
C ASN A 182 29.37 -13.17 -3.21
N THR A 183 29.95 -13.39 -2.02
CA THR A 183 31.14 -12.82 -1.36
C THR A 183 31.13 -11.34 -1.06
#